data_35f6ec9739dfc1d8fb294475bc23e34d
#
_entry.id   35f6ec9739dfc1d8fb294475bc23e34d
#
_cell.length_a   1.000
_cell.length_b   1.000
_cell.length_c   1.000
_cell.angle_alpha   90.00
_cell.angle_beta   90.00
_cell.angle_gamma   90.00
#
_symmetry.space_group_name_H-M   'P 1'
#
loop_
_entity.id
_entity.type
_entity.pdbx_description
1 polymer ?
#
loop_
_entity_poly.entity_id
_entity_poly.type
_entity_poly.pdbx_seq_one_letter_code
_entity_poly.pdbx_strand_id
1 'polypeptide(L)'
;MSLHSRILRMMLKAVSPRARAARMKQFEQFMQLKPGQRIIDLGGSTKIWKFVDTPVNVTVVNLESQRIDEFTYGAHHFTIARGDATDLAGFQDNSFDIVFSNSCIEHVGDSGKQAAFAREVRRLAPSYYIQTPSIHFPIEAHTGLPFWWYYPEAVKQAFIRRWKKKRPAYGAMIAGTRVLSRSTLESIFPDGEIRRERVLGLVKSYTARRRGVAGTEGGQAETASPAREVSYS
;
A
#
# COMPACT_ATOMS: atom_id res chain seq x y z
N MET A 1 -24.18 10.12 -18.16
CA MET A 1 -23.96 9.31 -16.93
C MET A 1 -25.30 9.17 -16.25
N SER A 2 -25.78 7.92 -16.01
CA SER A 2 -27.09 7.68 -15.39
C SER A 2 -27.10 8.14 -13.93
N LEU A 3 -28.28 8.50 -13.41
CA LEU A 3 -28.51 8.87 -12.00
C LEU A 3 -27.98 7.77 -11.05
N HIS A 4 -28.17 6.50 -11.40
CA HIS A 4 -27.66 5.33 -10.66
C HIS A 4 -26.12 5.33 -10.52
N SER A 5 -25.38 5.71 -11.58
CA SER A 5 -23.91 5.78 -11.50
C SER A 5 -23.41 6.93 -10.61
N ARG A 6 -24.20 8.02 -10.50
CA ARG A 6 -23.90 9.15 -9.61
C ARG A 6 -24.17 8.77 -8.15
N ILE A 7 -25.29 8.13 -7.86
CA ILE A 7 -25.66 7.66 -6.53
C ILE A 7 -24.64 6.63 -6.03
N LEU A 8 -24.31 5.64 -6.86
CA LEU A 8 -23.35 4.60 -6.52
C LEU A 8 -21.94 5.18 -6.23
N ARG A 9 -21.47 6.14 -7.04
CA ARG A 9 -20.21 6.87 -6.76
C ARG A 9 -20.26 7.69 -5.47
N MET A 10 -21.41 8.29 -5.17
CA MET A 10 -21.60 9.04 -3.91
C MET A 10 -21.53 8.13 -2.70
N MET A 11 -22.21 6.96 -2.77
CA MET A 11 -22.14 5.93 -1.72
C MET A 11 -20.71 5.41 -1.52
N LEU A 12 -19.97 5.15 -2.60
CA LEU A 12 -18.57 4.70 -2.54
C LEU A 12 -17.64 5.78 -1.98
N LYS A 13 -17.85 7.05 -2.32
CA LYS A 13 -17.10 8.17 -1.71
C LYS A 13 -17.36 8.29 -0.21
N ALA A 14 -18.57 8.01 0.24
CA ALA A 14 -18.90 8.01 1.67
C ALA A 14 -18.36 6.77 2.42
N VAL A 15 -18.32 5.62 1.75
CA VAL A 15 -17.83 4.35 2.34
C VAL A 15 -16.29 4.30 2.38
N SER A 16 -15.59 4.91 1.40
CA SER A 16 -14.13 4.82 1.28
C SER A 16 -13.36 5.38 2.49
N PRO A 17 -13.68 6.56 3.07
CA PRO A 17 -13.00 7.05 4.27
C PRO A 17 -13.26 6.19 5.50
N ARG A 18 -14.51 5.72 5.69
CA ARG A 18 -14.88 4.82 6.79
C ARG A 18 -14.19 3.47 6.69
N ALA A 19 -14.10 2.92 5.49
CA ALA A 19 -13.38 1.67 5.23
C ALA A 19 -11.87 1.82 5.50
N ARG A 20 -11.27 2.97 5.14
CA ARG A 20 -9.86 3.25 5.48
C ARG A 20 -9.66 3.36 6.99
N ALA A 21 -10.51 4.11 7.68
CA ALA A 21 -10.43 4.22 9.13
C ALA A 21 -10.56 2.86 9.82
N ALA A 22 -11.55 2.07 9.42
CA ALA A 22 -11.74 0.71 9.94
C ALA A 22 -10.53 -0.19 9.66
N ARG A 23 -9.92 -0.09 8.47
CA ARG A 23 -8.71 -0.84 8.12
C ARG A 23 -7.52 -0.45 8.98
N MET A 24 -7.30 0.84 9.20
CA MET A 24 -6.19 1.30 10.04
C MET A 24 -6.37 0.88 11.48
N LYS A 25 -7.59 0.90 12.01
CA LYS A 25 -7.88 0.33 13.34
C LYS A 25 -7.65 -1.18 13.40
N GLN A 26 -8.04 -1.93 12.37
CA GLN A 26 -7.73 -3.37 12.28
C GLN A 26 -6.24 -3.63 12.16
N PHE A 27 -5.50 -2.79 11.42
CA PHE A 27 -4.05 -2.84 11.34
C PHE A 27 -3.42 -2.65 12.73
N GLU A 28 -3.78 -1.56 13.42
CA GLU A 28 -3.29 -1.24 14.76
C GLU A 28 -3.55 -2.38 15.75
N GLN A 29 -4.77 -2.91 15.79
CA GLN A 29 -5.17 -4.03 16.63
C GLN A 29 -4.44 -5.33 16.30
N PHE A 30 -4.35 -5.68 15.00
CA PHE A 30 -3.70 -6.91 14.57
C PHE A 30 -2.20 -6.89 14.88
N MET A 31 -1.54 -5.78 14.59
CA MET A 31 -0.12 -5.61 14.85
C MET A 31 0.18 -5.43 16.35
N GLN A 32 -0.81 -5.05 17.17
CA GLN A 32 -0.63 -4.66 18.56
C GLN A 32 0.46 -3.58 18.67
N LEU A 33 0.26 -2.48 17.93
CA LEU A 33 1.25 -1.42 17.83
C LEU A 33 1.72 -0.92 19.18
N LYS A 34 3.00 -0.66 19.28
CA LYS A 34 3.66 -0.07 20.45
C LYS A 34 4.24 1.30 20.09
N PRO A 35 4.26 2.26 21.03
CA PRO A 35 4.89 3.56 20.79
C PRO A 35 6.34 3.42 20.30
N GLY A 36 6.70 4.25 19.32
CA GLY A 36 8.05 4.30 18.77
C GLY A 36 8.41 3.21 17.75
N GLN A 37 7.51 2.25 17.44
CA GLN A 37 7.78 1.25 16.42
C GLN A 37 8.10 1.90 15.06
N ARG A 38 9.06 1.31 14.36
CA ARG A 38 9.52 1.74 13.04
C ARG A 38 8.72 1.02 11.96
N ILE A 39 7.96 1.79 11.20
CA ILE A 39 7.11 1.27 10.12
C ILE A 39 7.57 1.85 8.79
N ILE A 40 7.72 1.02 7.77
CA ILE A 40 7.89 1.49 6.40
C ILE A 40 6.58 1.35 5.64
N ASP A 41 6.09 2.47 5.04
CA ASP A 41 4.84 2.55 4.26
C ASP A 41 5.16 2.66 2.77
N LEU A 42 5.00 1.55 2.04
CA LEU A 42 5.35 1.44 0.63
C LEU A 42 4.22 1.96 -0.26
N GLY A 43 4.49 3.01 -1.03
CA GLY A 43 3.52 3.69 -1.88
C GLY A 43 2.47 4.47 -1.10
N GLY A 44 2.77 4.84 0.14
CA GLY A 44 1.83 5.37 1.09
C GLY A 44 1.64 6.89 1.08
N SER A 45 0.85 7.33 2.02
CA SER A 45 0.58 8.76 2.28
C SER A 45 0.39 8.99 3.77
N THR A 46 0.98 10.06 4.29
CA THR A 46 0.87 10.46 5.69
C THR A 46 -0.59 10.62 6.16
N LYS A 47 -1.51 10.94 5.25
CA LYS A 47 -2.93 11.19 5.56
C LYS A 47 -3.69 10.00 6.13
N ILE A 48 -3.26 8.76 5.86
CA ILE A 48 -3.96 7.56 6.36
C ILE A 48 -3.65 7.32 7.84
N TRP A 49 -2.48 7.75 8.29
CA TRP A 49 -1.96 7.52 9.64
C TRP A 49 -2.74 8.26 10.74
N LYS A 50 -3.51 9.31 10.38
CA LYS A 50 -4.43 9.98 11.33
C LYS A 50 -5.48 9.05 11.97
N PHE A 51 -5.63 7.84 11.47
CA PHE A 51 -6.56 6.83 12.01
C PHE A 51 -5.87 5.82 12.94
N VAL A 52 -4.59 5.98 13.19
CA VAL A 52 -3.80 5.21 14.15
C VAL A 52 -3.58 6.08 15.38
N ASP A 53 -3.89 5.56 16.57
CA ASP A 53 -3.76 6.34 17.81
C ASP A 53 -2.38 6.14 18.44
N THR A 54 -1.77 4.96 18.27
CA THR A 54 -0.44 4.64 18.81
C THR A 54 0.64 5.46 18.12
N PRO A 55 1.45 6.26 18.84
CA PRO A 55 2.56 7.03 18.25
C PRO A 55 3.60 6.10 17.62
N VAL A 56 3.90 6.29 16.33
CA VAL A 56 4.87 5.46 15.60
C VAL A 56 5.78 6.31 14.71
N ASN A 57 6.92 5.74 14.33
CA ASN A 57 7.86 6.32 13.37
C ASN A 57 7.60 5.71 11.98
N VAL A 58 7.19 6.53 11.01
CA VAL A 58 6.75 6.05 9.69
C VAL A 58 7.67 6.57 8.60
N THR A 59 8.37 5.67 7.92
CA THR A 59 9.11 5.99 6.70
C THR A 59 8.19 5.73 5.50
N VAL A 60 7.77 6.80 4.81
CA VAL A 60 6.92 6.70 3.62
C VAL A 60 7.81 6.69 2.38
N VAL A 61 7.71 5.63 1.57
CA VAL A 61 8.53 5.45 0.36
C VAL A 61 7.66 5.56 -0.89
N ASN A 62 8.04 6.46 -1.81
CA ASN A 62 7.39 6.65 -3.11
C ASN A 62 8.43 6.85 -4.22
N LEU A 63 8.08 6.48 -5.46
CA LEU A 63 8.93 6.65 -6.65
C LEU A 63 9.26 8.13 -6.95
N GLU A 64 8.29 9.03 -6.72
CA GLU A 64 8.34 10.44 -7.14
C GLU A 64 8.58 11.40 -5.96
N SER A 65 9.00 10.89 -4.81
CA SER A 65 9.35 11.79 -3.70
C SER A 65 10.51 12.68 -4.11
N GLN A 66 10.25 13.99 -4.23
CA GLN A 66 11.27 14.96 -4.65
C GLN A 66 12.16 15.41 -3.49
N ARG A 67 11.78 15.13 -2.24
CA ARG A 67 12.51 15.53 -1.02
C ARG A 67 12.48 14.42 0.00
N ILE A 68 13.58 14.29 0.72
CA ILE A 68 13.60 13.61 2.02
C ILE A 68 13.20 14.67 3.03
N ASP A 69 11.99 14.58 3.57
CA ASP A 69 11.49 15.48 4.60
C ASP A 69 11.19 14.68 5.86
N GLU A 70 11.62 15.19 7.00
CA GLU A 70 11.24 14.67 8.31
C GLU A 70 10.35 15.67 9.01
N PHE A 71 9.21 15.21 9.51
CA PHE A 71 8.28 16.05 10.24
C PHE A 71 7.38 15.24 11.16
N THR A 72 6.80 15.91 12.15
CA THR A 72 5.79 15.34 13.03
C THR A 72 4.40 15.78 12.59
N TYR A 73 3.48 14.83 12.48
CA TYR A 73 2.06 15.11 12.24
C TYR A 73 1.19 14.31 13.19
N GLY A 74 0.43 15.01 14.03
CA GLY A 74 -0.28 14.37 15.14
C GLY A 74 0.72 13.76 16.14
N ALA A 75 0.53 12.49 16.44
CA ALA A 75 1.40 11.75 17.36
C ALA A 75 2.54 10.99 16.65
N HIS A 76 2.64 11.07 15.31
CA HIS A 76 3.58 10.29 14.50
C HIS A 76 4.75 11.13 14.02
N HIS A 77 5.92 10.50 13.95
CA HIS A 77 7.09 11.03 13.28
C HIS A 77 7.19 10.43 11.87
N PHE A 78 7.37 11.28 10.85
CA PHE A 78 7.44 10.86 9.46
C PHE A 78 8.79 11.16 8.84
N THR A 79 9.32 10.17 8.11
CA THR A 79 10.44 10.33 7.17
C THR A 79 9.91 10.04 5.77
N ILE A 80 10.07 10.98 4.83
CA ILE A 80 9.70 10.76 3.43
C ILE A 80 10.96 10.36 2.66
N ALA A 81 10.92 9.20 2.02
CA ALA A 81 12.03 8.68 1.23
C ALA A 81 11.61 8.42 -0.22
N ARG A 82 12.58 8.48 -1.13
CA ARG A 82 12.40 8.05 -2.52
C ARG A 82 12.91 6.61 -2.68
N GLY A 83 12.13 5.76 -3.37
CA GLY A 83 12.52 4.40 -3.66
C GLY A 83 11.51 3.66 -4.54
N ASP A 84 11.99 2.64 -5.25
CA ASP A 84 11.14 1.65 -5.93
C ASP A 84 10.81 0.56 -4.91
N ALA A 85 9.54 0.37 -4.60
CA ALA A 85 9.10 -0.66 -3.63
C ALA A 85 9.46 -2.10 -4.06
N THR A 86 9.97 -2.30 -5.26
CA THR A 86 10.46 -3.60 -5.77
C THR A 86 11.98 -3.76 -5.65
N ASP A 87 12.69 -2.69 -5.25
CA ASP A 87 14.14 -2.66 -5.06
C ASP A 87 14.50 -1.57 -4.04
N LEU A 88 14.61 -1.98 -2.79
CA LEU A 88 14.89 -1.11 -1.65
C LEU A 88 16.27 -1.42 -1.03
N ALA A 89 17.27 -1.70 -1.88
CA ALA A 89 18.64 -2.04 -1.46
C ALA A 89 19.29 -1.00 -0.53
N GLY A 90 18.78 0.25 -0.52
CA GLY A 90 19.25 1.29 0.42
C GLY A 90 18.83 1.07 1.87
N PHE A 91 17.90 0.13 2.15
CA PHE A 91 17.50 -0.23 3.49
C PHE A 91 18.02 -1.61 3.86
N GLN A 92 18.57 -1.75 5.06
CA GLN A 92 19.09 -3.02 5.57
C GLN A 92 17.96 -4.03 5.86
N ASP A 93 18.30 -5.32 5.85
CA ASP A 93 17.40 -6.38 6.25
C ASP A 93 16.92 -6.17 7.69
N ASN A 94 15.63 -6.41 7.94
CA ASN A 94 14.99 -6.24 9.25
C ASN A 94 15.22 -4.84 9.89
N SER A 95 15.42 -3.80 9.06
CA SER A 95 15.61 -2.43 9.55
C SER A 95 14.32 -1.77 10.06
N PHE A 96 13.17 -2.40 9.84
CA PHE A 96 11.86 -1.98 10.33
C PHE A 96 11.19 -3.07 11.17
N ASP A 97 10.23 -2.68 11.99
CA ASP A 97 9.43 -3.61 12.78
C ASP A 97 8.24 -4.12 11.95
N ILE A 98 7.71 -3.27 11.07
CA ILE A 98 6.51 -3.57 10.25
C ILE A 98 6.67 -2.95 8.85
N VAL A 99 6.32 -3.70 7.80
CA VAL A 99 6.03 -3.16 6.48
C VAL A 99 4.52 -2.99 6.33
N PHE A 100 4.11 -1.77 6.01
CA PHE A 100 2.73 -1.43 5.66
C PHE A 100 2.64 -1.04 4.19
N SER A 101 1.55 -1.40 3.52
CA SER A 101 1.25 -0.90 2.18
C SER A 101 -0.26 -0.96 1.91
N ASN A 102 -0.78 0.10 1.30
CA ASN A 102 -2.20 0.22 0.98
C ASN A 102 -2.40 0.61 -0.48
N SER A 103 -2.81 -0.34 -1.30
CA SER A 103 -3.06 -0.15 -2.74
C SER A 103 -1.81 0.33 -3.51
N CYS A 104 -0.69 -0.39 -3.34
CA CYS A 104 0.56 -0.15 -4.05
C CYS A 104 0.95 -1.33 -4.96
N ILE A 105 0.88 -2.57 -4.46
CA ILE A 105 1.38 -3.77 -5.17
C ILE A 105 0.74 -3.97 -6.55
N GLU A 106 -0.49 -3.51 -6.77
CA GLU A 106 -1.15 -3.55 -8.07
C GLU A 106 -0.57 -2.56 -9.11
N HIS A 107 0.29 -1.63 -8.65
CA HIS A 107 0.91 -0.58 -9.47
C HIS A 107 2.41 -0.80 -9.74
N VAL A 108 3.04 -1.77 -9.09
CA VAL A 108 4.50 -1.96 -9.24
C VAL A 108 4.90 -2.58 -10.57
N GLY A 109 3.95 -3.10 -11.35
CA GLY A 109 4.20 -3.68 -12.67
C GLY A 109 3.66 -5.11 -12.83
N ASP A 110 4.44 -5.96 -13.53
CA ASP A 110 4.08 -7.34 -13.82
C ASP A 110 4.26 -8.30 -12.61
N SER A 111 4.00 -9.57 -12.82
CA SER A 111 4.10 -10.60 -11.78
C SER A 111 5.52 -10.75 -11.21
N GLY A 112 6.56 -10.50 -12.03
CA GLY A 112 7.95 -10.49 -11.57
C GLY A 112 8.22 -9.36 -10.60
N LYS A 113 7.73 -8.16 -10.91
CA LYS A 113 7.81 -6.98 -10.04
C LYS A 113 6.96 -7.15 -8.77
N GLN A 114 5.78 -7.75 -8.87
CA GLN A 114 4.95 -8.07 -7.69
C GLN A 114 5.63 -9.08 -6.76
N ALA A 115 6.30 -10.09 -7.32
CA ALA A 115 7.12 -11.03 -6.54
C ALA A 115 8.34 -10.35 -5.91
N ALA A 116 8.99 -9.41 -6.62
CA ALA A 116 10.09 -8.60 -6.09
C ALA A 116 9.62 -7.74 -4.91
N PHE A 117 8.48 -7.05 -5.05
CA PHE A 117 7.84 -6.31 -3.96
C PHE A 117 7.63 -7.20 -2.72
N ALA A 118 7.08 -8.41 -2.90
CA ALA A 118 6.83 -9.32 -1.78
C ALA A 118 8.15 -9.83 -1.13
N ARG A 119 9.24 -9.96 -1.89
CA ARG A 119 10.57 -10.27 -1.31
C ARG A 119 11.08 -9.11 -0.46
N GLU A 120 10.99 -7.87 -0.95
CA GLU A 120 11.39 -6.68 -0.18
C GLU A 120 10.56 -6.53 1.10
N VAL A 121 9.24 -6.73 1.02
CA VAL A 121 8.38 -6.72 2.21
C VAL A 121 8.88 -7.67 3.28
N ARG A 122 9.23 -8.91 2.93
CA ARG A 122 9.68 -9.93 3.88
C ARG A 122 11.12 -9.73 4.34
N ARG A 123 11.94 -9.07 3.52
CA ARG A 123 13.32 -8.73 3.86
C ARG A 123 13.41 -7.61 4.90
N LEU A 124 12.57 -6.59 4.71
CA LEU A 124 12.64 -5.34 5.50
C LEU A 124 12.12 -5.46 6.92
N ALA A 125 11.17 -6.38 7.17
CA ALA A 125 10.59 -6.54 8.50
C ALA A 125 10.01 -7.96 8.73
N PRO A 126 9.97 -8.42 10.00
CA PRO A 126 9.35 -9.68 10.37
C PRO A 126 7.80 -9.63 10.31
N SER A 127 7.21 -8.45 10.31
CA SER A 127 5.76 -8.24 10.29
C SER A 127 5.35 -7.41 9.07
N TYR A 128 4.19 -7.72 8.48
CA TYR A 128 3.69 -6.92 7.35
C TYR A 128 2.16 -6.89 7.28
N TYR A 129 1.65 -5.83 6.62
CA TYR A 129 0.23 -5.62 6.35
C TYR A 129 0.06 -4.99 4.96
N ILE A 130 -0.21 -5.81 3.95
CA ILE A 130 -0.21 -5.42 2.53
C ILE A 130 -1.62 -5.56 1.97
N GLN A 131 -2.25 -4.44 1.68
CA GLN A 131 -3.61 -4.42 1.14
C GLN A 131 -3.63 -4.12 -0.35
N THR A 132 -4.50 -4.82 -1.09
CA THR A 132 -4.76 -4.58 -2.52
C THR A 132 -6.25 -4.76 -2.83
N PRO A 133 -6.84 -4.04 -3.82
CA PRO A 133 -8.24 -4.19 -4.18
C PRO A 133 -8.55 -5.58 -4.76
N SER A 134 -9.82 -5.97 -4.73
CA SER A 134 -10.31 -7.21 -5.33
C SER A 134 -10.92 -6.94 -6.71
N ILE A 135 -10.62 -7.81 -7.69
CA ILE A 135 -11.28 -7.79 -9.01
C ILE A 135 -12.77 -8.11 -8.92
N HIS A 136 -13.18 -8.80 -7.85
CA HIS A 136 -14.57 -9.25 -7.65
C HIS A 136 -15.48 -8.17 -7.05
N PHE A 137 -14.92 -7.00 -6.69
CA PHE A 137 -15.76 -5.91 -6.21
C PHE A 137 -16.41 -5.19 -7.41
N PRO A 138 -17.75 -4.96 -7.37
CA PRO A 138 -18.46 -4.45 -8.54
C PRO A 138 -17.95 -3.13 -9.08
N ILE A 139 -17.37 -2.29 -8.23
CA ILE A 139 -16.84 -0.98 -8.64
C ILE A 139 -15.32 -1.00 -8.53
N GLU A 140 -14.67 -0.78 -9.66
CA GLU A 140 -13.23 -0.72 -9.72
C GLU A 140 -12.70 0.52 -8.97
N ALA A 141 -11.69 0.31 -8.12
CA ALA A 141 -11.24 1.30 -7.15
C ALA A 141 -10.66 2.58 -7.78
N HIS A 142 -9.99 2.47 -8.94
CA HIS A 142 -9.29 3.57 -9.60
C HIS A 142 -10.16 4.27 -10.64
N THR A 143 -10.90 3.51 -11.46
CA THR A 143 -11.74 4.06 -12.53
C THR A 143 -13.12 4.49 -12.04
N GLY A 144 -13.61 3.89 -10.95
CA GLY A 144 -14.98 4.02 -10.48
C GLY A 144 -16.02 3.45 -11.45
N LEU A 145 -15.59 2.63 -12.41
CA LEU A 145 -16.49 1.99 -13.36
C LEU A 145 -16.97 0.65 -12.80
N PRO A 146 -18.26 0.29 -13.04
CA PRO A 146 -18.77 -1.01 -12.65
C PRO A 146 -18.16 -2.09 -13.54
N PHE A 147 -17.80 -3.22 -12.91
CA PHE A 147 -17.34 -4.43 -13.60
C PHE A 147 -16.18 -4.21 -14.60
N TRP A 148 -15.32 -3.23 -14.38
CA TRP A 148 -14.23 -2.85 -15.25
C TRP A 148 -13.34 -4.03 -15.69
N TRP A 149 -13.05 -4.95 -14.80
CA TRP A 149 -12.18 -6.09 -15.07
C TRP A 149 -12.78 -7.10 -16.05
N TYR A 150 -14.10 -7.07 -16.24
CA TYR A 150 -14.84 -7.95 -17.15
C TYR A 150 -15.13 -7.31 -18.50
N TYR A 151 -14.72 -6.05 -18.74
CA TYR A 151 -14.89 -5.42 -20.04
C TYR A 151 -13.99 -6.08 -21.09
N PRO A 152 -14.47 -6.23 -22.35
CA PRO A 152 -13.63 -6.64 -23.48
C PRO A 152 -12.39 -5.75 -23.58
N GLU A 153 -11.25 -6.34 -23.94
CA GLU A 153 -9.98 -5.62 -23.96
C GLU A 153 -10.03 -4.40 -24.90
N ALA A 154 -10.68 -4.51 -26.06
CA ALA A 154 -10.86 -3.40 -26.99
C ALA A 154 -11.57 -2.20 -26.35
N VAL A 155 -12.58 -2.45 -25.51
CA VAL A 155 -13.30 -1.40 -24.76
C VAL A 155 -12.39 -0.76 -23.71
N LYS A 156 -11.67 -1.57 -22.93
CA LYS A 156 -10.70 -1.05 -21.94
C LYS A 156 -9.64 -0.19 -22.61
N GLN A 157 -9.08 -0.63 -23.73
CA GLN A 157 -8.08 0.12 -24.47
C GLN A 157 -8.62 1.43 -25.04
N ALA A 158 -9.89 1.48 -25.48
CA ALA A 158 -10.53 2.72 -25.92
C ALA A 158 -10.64 3.74 -24.76
N PHE A 159 -11.06 3.31 -23.58
CA PHE A 159 -11.06 4.15 -22.39
C PHE A 159 -9.66 4.62 -22.00
N ILE A 160 -8.67 3.73 -21.99
CA ILE A 160 -7.28 4.04 -21.62
C ILE A 160 -6.68 5.06 -22.60
N ARG A 161 -6.87 4.88 -23.93
CA ARG A 161 -6.42 5.87 -24.95
C ARG A 161 -7.04 7.24 -24.70
N ARG A 162 -8.36 7.30 -24.41
CA ARG A 162 -9.05 8.55 -24.11
C ARG A 162 -8.50 9.20 -22.83
N TRP A 163 -8.21 8.42 -21.79
CA TRP A 163 -7.64 8.93 -20.54
C TRP A 163 -6.20 9.38 -20.72
N LYS A 164 -5.37 8.63 -21.44
CA LYS A 164 -3.99 9.06 -21.77
C LYS A 164 -3.99 10.40 -22.51
N LYS A 165 -4.94 10.64 -23.42
CA LYS A 165 -5.05 11.92 -24.12
C LYS A 165 -5.47 13.08 -23.17
N LYS A 166 -6.40 12.84 -22.24
CA LYS A 166 -6.98 13.88 -21.37
C LYS A 166 -6.22 14.08 -20.06
N ARG A 167 -5.64 13.02 -19.51
CA ARG A 167 -4.93 12.94 -18.23
C ARG A 167 -3.82 11.89 -18.34
N PRO A 168 -2.66 12.23 -18.93
CA PRO A 168 -1.60 11.26 -19.26
C PRO A 168 -1.18 10.36 -18.10
N ALA A 169 -0.86 10.93 -16.94
CA ALA A 169 -0.45 10.19 -15.75
C ALA A 169 -1.54 9.21 -15.27
N TYR A 170 -2.81 9.65 -15.21
CA TYR A 170 -3.92 8.78 -14.83
C TYR A 170 -4.13 7.64 -15.84
N GLY A 171 -4.09 7.94 -17.14
CA GLY A 171 -4.22 6.92 -18.18
C GLY A 171 -3.07 5.91 -18.16
N ALA A 172 -1.85 6.35 -17.87
CA ALA A 172 -0.68 5.49 -17.69
C ALA A 172 -0.84 4.59 -16.45
N MET A 173 -1.26 5.16 -15.32
CA MET A 173 -1.51 4.43 -14.08
C MET A 173 -2.55 3.32 -14.30
N ILE A 174 -3.71 3.62 -14.91
CA ILE A 174 -4.74 2.59 -15.20
C ILE A 174 -4.21 1.51 -16.15
N ALA A 175 -3.45 1.88 -17.17
CA ALA A 175 -2.84 0.91 -18.10
C ALA A 175 -1.84 -0.02 -17.41
N GLY A 176 -1.14 0.50 -16.41
CA GLY A 176 -0.15 -0.25 -15.61
C GLY A 176 -0.74 -1.06 -14.45
N THR A 177 -2.00 -0.82 -14.07
CA THR A 177 -2.61 -1.51 -12.92
C THR A 177 -2.79 -3.00 -13.19
N ARG A 178 -2.29 -3.85 -12.27
CA ARG A 178 -2.34 -5.32 -12.31
C ARG A 178 -2.84 -5.85 -10.97
N VAL A 179 -4.17 -5.91 -10.81
CA VAL A 179 -4.79 -6.39 -9.57
C VAL A 179 -4.54 -7.89 -9.40
N LEU A 180 -4.15 -8.28 -8.19
CA LEU A 180 -3.79 -9.65 -7.87
C LEU A 180 -5.02 -10.48 -7.49
N SER A 181 -4.99 -11.76 -7.85
CA SER A 181 -5.93 -12.74 -7.30
C SER A 181 -5.56 -13.13 -5.86
N ARG A 182 -6.51 -13.72 -5.15
CA ARG A 182 -6.21 -14.28 -3.82
C ARG A 182 -5.09 -15.34 -3.88
N SER A 183 -5.16 -16.25 -4.84
CA SER A 183 -4.15 -17.31 -5.02
C SER A 183 -2.77 -16.76 -5.33
N THR A 184 -2.67 -15.69 -6.12
CA THR A 184 -1.40 -15.00 -6.36
C THR A 184 -0.85 -14.41 -5.07
N LEU A 185 -1.68 -13.77 -4.25
CA LEU A 185 -1.25 -13.24 -2.95
C LEU A 185 -0.76 -14.36 -2.03
N GLU A 186 -1.48 -15.49 -1.96
CA GLU A 186 -1.07 -16.67 -1.19
C GLU A 186 0.28 -17.22 -1.66
N SER A 187 0.55 -17.22 -2.97
CA SER A 187 1.82 -17.71 -3.50
C SER A 187 3.02 -16.80 -3.22
N ILE A 188 2.85 -15.47 -3.25
CA ILE A 188 3.95 -14.52 -3.02
C ILE A 188 4.12 -14.13 -1.54
N PHE A 189 3.10 -14.38 -0.70
CA PHE A 189 3.13 -14.23 0.76
C PHE A 189 2.76 -15.56 1.44
N PRO A 190 3.55 -16.65 1.25
CA PRO A 190 3.21 -17.98 1.76
C PRO A 190 3.27 -18.08 3.29
N ASP A 191 3.93 -17.15 3.93
CA ASP A 191 4.16 -17.06 5.38
C ASP A 191 3.14 -16.16 6.10
N GLY A 192 2.16 -15.64 5.38
CA GLY A 192 1.10 -14.78 5.90
C GLY A 192 -0.30 -15.32 5.70
N GLU A 193 -1.26 -14.74 6.40
CA GLU A 193 -2.68 -15.01 6.14
C GLU A 193 -3.27 -14.00 5.16
N ILE A 194 -4.15 -14.46 4.27
CA ILE A 194 -4.89 -13.58 3.35
C ILE A 194 -6.29 -13.33 3.90
N ARG A 195 -6.48 -12.14 4.45
CA ARG A 195 -7.78 -11.67 4.95
C ARG A 195 -8.60 -11.00 3.84
N ARG A 196 -9.91 -11.21 3.87
CA ARG A 196 -10.89 -10.55 3.00
C ARG A 196 -11.53 -9.36 3.72
N GLU A 197 -11.45 -8.17 3.15
CA GLU A 197 -12.29 -7.04 3.56
C GLU A 197 -13.60 -7.09 2.78
N ARG A 198 -14.73 -7.08 3.47
CA ARG A 198 -16.07 -7.15 2.85
C ARG A 198 -16.82 -5.84 3.03
N VAL A 199 -17.56 -5.45 2.00
CA VAL A 199 -18.53 -4.36 2.04
C VAL A 199 -19.83 -4.89 1.44
N LEU A 200 -20.90 -4.80 2.19
CA LEU A 200 -22.22 -5.37 1.81
C LEU A 200 -22.13 -6.85 1.37
N GLY A 201 -21.33 -7.65 2.08
CA GLY A 201 -21.12 -9.07 1.78
C GLY A 201 -20.11 -9.35 0.65
N LEU A 202 -19.80 -8.38 -0.21
CA LEU A 202 -18.90 -8.51 -1.35
C LEU A 202 -17.44 -8.28 -0.94
N VAL A 203 -16.50 -9.03 -1.51
CA VAL A 203 -15.07 -8.89 -1.24
C VAL A 203 -14.55 -7.65 -1.94
N LYS A 204 -14.24 -6.60 -1.16
CA LYS A 204 -13.72 -5.32 -1.65
C LYS A 204 -12.21 -5.32 -1.84
N SER A 205 -11.49 -5.96 -0.94
CA SER A 205 -10.04 -6.03 -0.98
C SER A 205 -9.52 -7.28 -0.26
N TYR A 206 -8.26 -7.58 -0.53
CA TYR A 206 -7.48 -8.58 0.19
C TYR A 206 -6.38 -7.89 0.99
N THR A 207 -6.00 -8.52 2.10
CA THR A 207 -4.85 -8.09 2.89
C THR A 207 -4.00 -9.31 3.19
N ALA A 208 -2.76 -9.32 2.67
CA ALA A 208 -1.74 -10.25 3.13
C ALA A 208 -1.12 -9.67 4.40
N ARG A 209 -1.15 -10.43 5.50
CA ARG A 209 -0.66 -9.95 6.78
C ARG A 209 0.04 -11.05 7.57
N ARG A 210 1.10 -10.65 8.25
CA ARG A 210 1.86 -11.49 9.18
C ARG A 210 2.26 -10.65 10.38
N ARG A 211 2.18 -11.24 11.54
CA ARG A 211 2.78 -10.70 12.74
C ARG A 211 3.91 -11.64 13.18
N GLY A 212 5.13 -11.16 13.03
CA GLY A 212 6.30 -11.87 13.54
C GLY A 212 6.22 -12.00 15.05
N VAL A 213 6.72 -13.10 15.59
CA VAL A 213 6.93 -13.21 17.03
C VAL A 213 8.01 -12.18 17.38
N ALA A 214 7.75 -11.32 18.36
CA ALA A 214 8.78 -10.41 18.86
C ALA A 214 9.97 -11.28 19.31
N GLY A 215 11.10 -11.13 18.59
CA GLY A 215 12.33 -11.79 19.00
C GLY A 215 12.66 -11.38 20.42
N THR A 216 13.01 -12.34 21.26
CA THR A 216 13.60 -12.12 22.57
C THR A 216 14.73 -11.09 22.43
N GLU A 217 14.71 -10.10 23.29
CA GLU A 217 15.68 -9.02 23.39
C GLU A 217 17.12 -9.54 23.28
N GLY A 218 17.86 -8.99 22.34
CA GLY A 218 19.28 -9.33 22.17
C GLY A 218 19.92 -8.59 21.00
N GLY A 219 20.14 -7.28 21.14
CA GLY A 219 20.88 -6.50 20.16
C GLY A 219 20.87 -5.02 20.53
N GLN A 220 21.91 -4.61 21.27
CA GLN A 220 22.16 -3.21 21.60
C GLN A 220 22.12 -2.37 20.33
N ALA A 221 21.34 -1.29 20.35
CA ALA A 221 21.30 -0.29 19.31
C ALA A 221 22.67 0.41 19.25
N GLU A 222 23.48 0.01 18.29
CA GLU A 222 24.62 0.81 17.84
C GLU A 222 24.06 2.03 17.09
N THR A 223 24.32 3.20 17.61
CA THR A 223 23.89 4.49 17.08
C THR A 223 24.39 4.62 15.65
N ALA A 224 23.49 4.53 14.68
CA ALA A 224 23.80 4.80 13.27
C ALA A 224 24.23 6.26 13.13
N SER A 225 25.48 6.44 12.72
CA SER A 225 26.06 7.71 12.29
C SER A 225 25.25 8.29 11.13
N PRO A 226 25.07 9.61 11.03
CA PRO A 226 24.26 10.22 9.96
C PRO A 226 24.90 9.96 8.60
N ALA A 227 24.07 9.57 7.64
CA ALA A 227 24.44 9.34 6.25
C ALA A 227 25.16 10.57 5.67
N ARG A 228 26.28 10.32 5.00
CA ARG A 228 27.07 11.33 4.30
C ARG A 228 26.23 12.08 3.28
N GLU A 229 26.28 13.41 3.34
CA GLU A 229 25.86 14.30 2.26
C GLU A 229 26.60 13.96 0.96
N VAL A 230 25.85 13.54 -0.05
CA VAL A 230 26.36 13.49 -1.41
C VAL A 230 26.04 14.84 -2.05
N SER A 231 27.03 15.73 -2.11
CA SER A 231 26.94 16.96 -2.87
C SER A 231 27.00 16.63 -4.36
N TYR A 232 26.01 17.01 -5.11
CA TYR A 232 26.10 17.12 -6.57
C TYR A 232 26.36 18.58 -6.92
N SER A 233 27.58 18.81 -7.45
CA SER A 233 27.95 20.00 -8.22
C SER A 233 27.33 20.00 -9.61
#